data_151af693e8dabc46d7060ea13449c679
#
_entry.id   151af693e8dabc46d7060ea13449c679
#
_cell.length_a   1.000
_cell.length_b   1.000
_cell.length_c   1.000
_cell.angle_alpha   90.00
_cell.angle_beta   90.00
_cell.angle_gamma   90.00
#
_symmetry.space_group_name_H-M   'P 1'
#
loop_
_entity.id
_entity.type
_entity.pdbx_description
1 polymer ?
#
loop_
_entity_poly.entity_id
_entity_poly.type
_entity_poly.pdbx_seq_one_letter_code
_entity_poly.pdbx_strand_id
1 'polypeptide(L)'
;MINLNDMLGKAMGSKTKKKKITVRDSYEILVNEESDKLIDSDQIISEAKKAVEENGIVFLDEIDKVCARSERVGADVSREGVQRDLLPLIEGTVVNTKHGTIKTDHILFIASGAFQLAKPSDLLPELQGRLPIRVSLKPLEKEDFKRILTEPEYSLIKQYQALLGTEDVNLEFSESGIESIASLAVHINSTIENIGARRLHTILERVLDCLLYTSPSPRDATLSRMPSSA
;
A
#
# COMPACT_ATOMS: atom_id res chain seq x y z
N MET A 1 -8.59 17.11 -30.19
CA MET A 1 -8.75 15.92 -31.05
C MET A 1 -10.02 15.21 -30.60
N ILE A 2 -11.00 15.13 -31.47
CA ILE A 2 -12.27 14.44 -31.19
C ILE A 2 -11.98 12.95 -31.16
N ASN A 3 -12.27 12.30 -30.06
CA ASN A 3 -11.95 10.89 -29.85
C ASN A 3 -12.95 10.04 -30.65
N LEU A 4 -12.49 9.43 -31.77
CA LEU A 4 -13.33 8.63 -32.66
C LEU A 4 -13.99 7.45 -31.94
N ASN A 5 -13.38 6.93 -30.88
CA ASN A 5 -13.91 5.84 -30.05
C ASN A 5 -15.17 6.25 -29.26
N ASP A 6 -15.27 7.51 -28.81
CA ASP A 6 -16.47 7.99 -28.12
C ASP A 6 -17.66 8.21 -29.09
N MET A 7 -17.37 8.56 -30.33
CA MET A 7 -18.41 8.68 -31.37
C MET A 7 -18.91 7.29 -31.82
N LEU A 8 -17.99 6.30 -31.96
CA LEU A 8 -18.41 4.94 -32.33
C LEU A 8 -19.18 4.23 -31.18
N GLY A 9 -18.80 4.48 -29.91
CA GLY A 9 -19.49 3.92 -28.76
C GLY A 9 -20.93 4.42 -28.62
N LYS A 10 -21.19 5.69 -28.93
CA LYS A 10 -22.54 6.27 -28.98
C LYS A 10 -23.37 5.84 -30.21
N ALA A 11 -22.72 5.52 -31.32
CA ALA A 11 -23.40 5.07 -32.56
C ALA A 11 -23.73 3.56 -32.57
N MET A 12 -23.00 2.74 -31.81
CA MET A 12 -23.22 1.28 -31.73
C MET A 12 -24.07 0.87 -30.54
N GLY A 13 -24.98 1.67 -30.05
CA GLY A 13 -26.01 1.38 -29.05
C GLY A 13 -25.54 0.37 -27.99
N SER A 14 -25.25 0.82 -26.79
CA SER A 14 -24.88 -0.06 -25.67
C SER A 14 -25.89 -1.23 -25.62
N LYS A 15 -25.40 -2.45 -25.84
CA LYS A 15 -26.24 -3.66 -25.70
C LYS A 15 -26.70 -3.75 -24.26
N THR A 16 -27.89 -3.22 -23.97
CA THR A 16 -28.55 -3.37 -22.68
C THR A 16 -28.85 -4.86 -22.44
N LYS A 17 -28.09 -5.49 -21.57
CA LYS A 17 -28.39 -6.84 -21.09
C LYS A 17 -29.55 -6.76 -20.11
N LYS A 18 -30.70 -7.27 -20.50
CA LYS A 18 -31.86 -7.44 -19.59
C LYS A 18 -31.49 -8.44 -18.49
N LYS A 19 -31.31 -8.00 -17.26
CA LYS A 19 -31.08 -8.84 -16.09
C LYS A 19 -32.37 -8.86 -15.25
N LYS A 20 -32.87 -10.05 -14.91
CA LYS A 20 -33.99 -10.19 -13.96
C LYS A 20 -33.40 -10.17 -12.55
N ILE A 21 -33.84 -9.22 -11.75
CA ILE A 21 -33.41 -9.03 -10.35
C ILE A 21 -34.65 -8.79 -9.50
N THR A 22 -34.55 -8.97 -8.19
CA THR A 22 -35.65 -8.65 -7.26
C THR A 22 -35.86 -7.13 -7.18
N VAL A 23 -37.06 -6.70 -6.81
CA VAL A 23 -37.35 -5.26 -6.62
C VAL A 23 -36.42 -4.66 -5.55
N ARG A 24 -36.12 -5.41 -4.50
CA ARG A 24 -35.21 -4.98 -3.44
C ARG A 24 -33.79 -4.72 -3.96
N ASP A 25 -33.24 -5.64 -4.72
CA ASP A 25 -31.86 -5.53 -5.25
C ASP A 25 -31.77 -4.51 -6.39
N SER A 26 -32.90 -4.24 -7.10
CA SER A 26 -32.94 -3.24 -8.17
C SER A 26 -32.81 -1.81 -7.65
N TYR A 27 -33.24 -1.54 -6.42
CA TYR A 27 -33.20 -0.20 -5.86
C TYR A 27 -31.79 0.38 -5.76
N GLU A 28 -30.86 -0.40 -5.25
CA GLU A 28 -29.44 0.02 -5.12
C GLU A 28 -28.80 0.26 -6.51
N ILE A 29 -29.09 -0.61 -7.48
CA ILE A 29 -28.58 -0.45 -8.85
C ILE A 29 -29.15 0.81 -9.50
N LEU A 30 -30.45 1.04 -9.38
CA LEU A 30 -31.10 2.22 -9.96
C LEU A 30 -30.63 3.52 -9.28
N VAL A 31 -30.44 3.51 -7.96
CA VAL A 31 -29.88 4.67 -7.24
C VAL A 31 -28.48 4.99 -7.74
N ASN A 32 -27.63 4.00 -7.93
CA ASN A 32 -26.29 4.19 -8.48
C ASN A 32 -26.33 4.73 -9.91
N GLU A 33 -27.17 4.14 -10.79
CA GLU A 33 -27.33 4.62 -12.17
C GLU A 33 -27.86 6.06 -12.27
N GLU A 34 -28.81 6.45 -11.40
CA GLU A 34 -29.30 7.83 -11.36
C GLU A 34 -28.29 8.79 -10.73
N SER A 35 -27.56 8.36 -9.70
CA SER A 35 -26.45 9.14 -9.11
C SER A 35 -25.38 9.43 -10.15
N ASP A 36 -24.98 8.44 -10.94
CA ASP A 36 -23.98 8.62 -12.01
C ASP A 36 -24.41 9.62 -13.08
N LYS A 37 -25.72 9.72 -13.37
CA LYS A 37 -26.26 10.72 -14.30
C LYS A 37 -26.26 12.15 -13.75
N LEU A 38 -26.30 12.30 -12.43
CA LEU A 38 -26.26 13.59 -11.74
C LEU A 38 -24.84 14.14 -11.58
N ILE A 39 -23.85 13.28 -11.80
CA ILE A 39 -22.44 13.64 -11.70
C ILE A 39 -21.97 14.39 -12.96
N ASP A 40 -21.56 15.63 -12.80
CA ASP A 40 -20.84 16.37 -13.82
C ASP A 40 -19.34 16.00 -13.78
N SER A 41 -18.94 15.14 -14.71
CA SER A 41 -17.56 14.66 -14.80
C SER A 41 -16.54 15.77 -15.01
N ASP A 42 -16.91 16.84 -15.72
CA ASP A 42 -16.00 17.96 -15.99
C ASP A 42 -15.80 18.81 -14.74
N GLN A 43 -16.87 18.99 -13.95
CA GLN A 43 -16.80 19.66 -12.65
C GLN A 43 -15.92 18.86 -11.68
N ILE A 44 -16.12 17.54 -11.58
CA ILE A 44 -15.29 16.68 -10.71
C ILE A 44 -13.82 16.76 -11.08
N ILE A 45 -13.50 16.67 -12.37
CA ILE A 45 -12.11 16.78 -12.82
C ILE A 45 -11.53 18.14 -12.46
N SER A 46 -12.29 19.21 -12.64
CA SER A 46 -11.86 20.56 -12.28
C SER A 46 -11.59 20.71 -10.79
N GLU A 47 -12.52 20.24 -9.95
CA GLU A 47 -12.36 20.27 -8.49
C GLU A 47 -11.21 19.39 -7.99
N ALA A 48 -11.05 18.18 -8.57
CA ALA A 48 -9.96 17.29 -8.24
C ALA A 48 -8.59 17.89 -8.59
N LYS A 49 -8.47 18.52 -9.77
CA LYS A 49 -7.24 19.23 -10.16
C LYS A 49 -6.90 20.35 -9.18
N LYS A 50 -7.87 21.18 -8.84
CA LYS A 50 -7.70 22.24 -7.86
C LYS A 50 -7.28 21.71 -6.49
N ALA A 51 -7.92 20.64 -6.03
CA ALA A 51 -7.59 20.02 -4.76
C ALA A 51 -6.15 19.45 -4.74
N VAL A 52 -5.69 18.84 -5.84
CA VAL A 52 -4.31 18.35 -5.98
C VAL A 52 -3.32 19.51 -6.01
N GLU A 53 -3.59 20.56 -6.79
CA GLU A 53 -2.69 21.72 -6.90
C GLU A 53 -2.54 22.47 -5.57
N GLU A 54 -3.61 22.59 -4.76
CA GLU A 54 -3.63 23.38 -3.53
C GLU A 54 -3.30 22.56 -2.28
N ASN A 55 -3.64 21.26 -2.26
CA ASN A 55 -3.57 20.40 -1.06
C ASN A 55 -2.90 19.06 -1.32
N GLY A 56 -2.28 18.86 -2.48
CA GLY A 56 -1.64 17.59 -2.84
C GLY A 56 -0.45 17.26 -1.97
N ILE A 57 -0.27 15.98 -1.68
CA ILE A 57 0.92 15.43 -1.00
C ILE A 57 1.48 14.32 -1.87
N VAL A 58 2.77 14.38 -2.16
CA VAL A 58 3.51 13.35 -2.92
C VAL A 58 4.57 12.73 -2.04
N PHE A 59 4.53 11.40 -1.92
CA PHE A 59 5.57 10.62 -1.24
C PHE A 59 6.54 10.05 -2.28
N LEU A 60 7.83 10.32 -2.07
CA LEU A 60 8.94 9.76 -2.83
C LEU A 60 9.64 8.75 -1.94
N ASP A 61 9.32 7.47 -2.11
CA ASP A 61 9.93 6.42 -1.31
C ASP A 61 11.27 5.96 -1.89
N GLU A 62 12.12 5.39 -1.04
CA GLU A 62 13.45 4.86 -1.40
C GLU A 62 14.37 5.90 -2.09
N ILE A 63 14.31 7.18 -1.69
CA ILE A 63 15.15 8.24 -2.27
C ILE A 63 16.66 7.98 -2.09
N ASP A 64 17.04 7.17 -1.09
CA ASP A 64 18.42 6.74 -0.87
C ASP A 64 18.98 5.89 -2.03
N LYS A 65 18.13 5.23 -2.82
CA LYS A 65 18.56 4.44 -3.99
C LYS A 65 19.11 5.31 -5.13
N VAL A 66 18.65 6.55 -5.23
CA VAL A 66 19.18 7.50 -6.21
C VAL A 66 20.37 8.31 -5.69
N CYS A 67 20.67 8.22 -4.37
CA CYS A 67 21.84 8.85 -3.73
C CYS A 67 23.07 7.96 -3.76
N ALA A 68 22.93 6.62 -3.77
CA ALA A 68 24.03 5.70 -3.61
C ALA A 68 25.06 5.86 -4.73
N ARG A 69 26.30 6.22 -4.36
CA ARG A 69 27.44 6.22 -5.28
C ARG A 69 27.73 4.80 -5.72
N SER A 70 27.75 4.53 -7.01
CA SER A 70 28.14 3.26 -7.56
C SER A 70 29.65 3.29 -7.85
N GLU A 71 30.39 2.28 -7.45
CA GLU A 71 31.78 2.12 -7.85
C GLU A 71 31.95 1.81 -9.36
N ARG A 72 30.84 1.64 -10.09
CA ARG A 72 30.84 1.36 -11.54
C ARG A 72 30.54 2.63 -12.32
N VAL A 73 31.50 3.06 -13.12
CA VAL A 73 31.38 4.15 -14.08
C VAL A 73 30.22 3.82 -15.05
N GLY A 74 29.19 4.68 -15.08
CA GLY A 74 28.00 4.54 -15.92
C GLY A 74 26.66 4.44 -15.16
N ALA A 75 26.62 3.84 -13.97
CA ALA A 75 25.41 3.79 -13.15
C ALA A 75 25.15 5.12 -12.40
N ASP A 76 26.19 5.89 -12.11
CA ASP A 76 26.08 7.19 -11.42
C ASP A 76 25.41 8.25 -12.28
N VAL A 77 25.70 8.28 -13.58
CA VAL A 77 25.07 9.25 -14.53
C VAL A 77 23.56 9.04 -14.57
N SER A 78 23.08 7.78 -14.51
CA SER A 78 21.66 7.48 -14.51
C SER A 78 20.96 7.93 -13.21
N ARG A 79 21.60 7.76 -12.06
CA ARG A 79 21.03 8.14 -10.75
C ARG A 79 20.99 9.64 -10.55
N GLU A 80 22.06 10.32 -10.92
CA GLU A 80 22.10 11.79 -10.94
C GLU A 80 21.06 12.36 -11.92
N GLY A 81 20.87 11.70 -13.08
CA GLY A 81 19.81 12.04 -14.03
C GLY A 81 18.42 12.00 -13.38
N VAL A 82 18.09 10.94 -12.64
CA VAL A 82 16.80 10.83 -11.92
C VAL A 82 16.64 11.97 -10.90
N GLN A 83 17.69 12.31 -10.14
CA GLN A 83 17.63 13.43 -9.22
C GLN A 83 17.37 14.77 -9.94
N ARG A 84 18.01 14.99 -11.09
CA ARG A 84 17.78 16.17 -11.92
C ARG A 84 16.38 16.21 -12.54
N ASP A 85 15.79 15.05 -12.86
CA ASP A 85 14.42 14.95 -13.37
C ASP A 85 13.37 15.22 -12.28
N LEU A 86 13.66 14.88 -11.02
CA LEU A 86 12.81 15.20 -9.88
C LEU A 86 12.82 16.69 -9.49
N LEU A 87 13.91 17.39 -9.78
CA LEU A 87 14.09 18.77 -9.34
C LEU A 87 13.00 19.70 -9.86
N PRO A 88 12.65 19.74 -11.18
CA PRO A 88 11.56 20.58 -11.68
C PRO A 88 10.21 20.28 -11.02
N LEU A 89 9.94 19.01 -10.68
CA LEU A 89 8.69 18.62 -10.01
C LEU A 89 8.58 19.25 -8.62
N ILE A 90 9.69 19.26 -7.86
CA ILE A 90 9.75 19.80 -6.50
C ILE A 90 9.84 21.33 -6.51
N GLU A 91 10.44 21.91 -7.55
CA GLU A 91 10.54 23.36 -7.71
C GLU A 91 9.26 24.04 -8.17
N GLY A 92 8.37 23.28 -8.81
CA GLY A 92 7.14 23.75 -9.41
C GLY A 92 7.20 23.71 -10.92
N THR A 93 6.37 22.90 -11.53
CA THR A 93 6.24 22.74 -12.97
C THR A 93 4.82 22.37 -13.36
N VAL A 94 4.55 22.38 -14.67
CA VAL A 94 3.29 21.93 -15.24
C VAL A 94 3.42 20.51 -15.73
N VAL A 95 2.68 19.59 -15.12
CA VAL A 95 2.66 18.17 -15.47
C VAL A 95 1.41 17.85 -16.29
N ASN A 96 1.59 17.15 -17.41
CA ASN A 96 0.50 16.67 -18.23
C ASN A 96 -0.06 15.35 -17.68
N THR A 97 -1.36 15.32 -17.42
CA THR A 97 -2.07 14.10 -17.00
C THR A 97 -3.15 13.75 -18.02
N LYS A 98 -3.75 12.58 -17.88
CA LYS A 98 -4.91 12.16 -18.69
C LYS A 98 -6.15 13.05 -18.49
N HIS A 99 -6.21 13.82 -17.42
CA HIS A 99 -7.29 14.75 -17.09
C HIS A 99 -6.91 16.22 -17.28
N GLY A 100 -5.83 16.48 -18.00
CA GLY A 100 -5.30 17.83 -18.26
C GLY A 100 -4.05 18.13 -17.45
N THR A 101 -3.63 19.39 -17.50
CA THR A 101 -2.41 19.86 -16.83
C THR A 101 -2.63 20.13 -15.34
N ILE A 102 -1.62 19.89 -14.53
CA ILE A 102 -1.57 20.14 -13.09
C ILE A 102 -0.28 20.90 -12.78
N LYS A 103 -0.35 21.92 -11.93
CA LYS A 103 0.80 22.65 -11.41
C LYS A 103 1.27 22.06 -10.10
N THR A 104 2.59 21.92 -9.91
CA THR A 104 3.16 21.31 -8.72
C THR A 104 3.67 22.31 -7.67
N ASP A 105 3.50 23.60 -7.90
CA ASP A 105 4.05 24.69 -7.09
C ASP A 105 3.67 24.63 -5.60
N HIS A 106 2.49 24.15 -5.27
CA HIS A 106 1.98 24.07 -3.89
C HIS A 106 1.80 22.64 -3.37
N ILE A 107 2.29 21.65 -4.10
CA ILE A 107 2.28 20.27 -3.67
C ILE A 107 3.37 20.03 -2.61
N LEU A 108 3.01 19.39 -1.51
CA LEU A 108 3.97 18.98 -0.49
C LEU A 108 4.69 17.70 -0.92
N PHE A 109 6.02 17.75 -1.02
CA PHE A 109 6.84 16.57 -1.30
C PHE A 109 7.46 16.04 0.00
N ILE A 110 7.28 14.76 0.27
CA ILE A 110 7.85 14.04 1.39
C ILE A 110 8.72 12.90 0.84
N ALA A 111 10.03 12.99 1.04
CA ALA A 111 10.96 11.95 0.62
C ALA A 111 11.34 11.07 1.79
N SER A 112 11.33 9.75 1.60
CA SER A 112 11.71 8.75 2.60
C SER A 112 12.80 7.82 2.05
N GLY A 113 13.63 7.30 2.94
CA GLY A 113 14.69 6.36 2.59
C GLY A 113 15.35 5.77 3.82
N ALA A 114 15.91 4.60 3.70
CA ALA A 114 16.60 3.91 4.79
C ALA A 114 17.99 4.48 5.07
N PHE A 115 18.64 5.08 4.07
CA PHE A 115 19.97 5.71 4.17
C PHE A 115 21.05 4.86 4.87
N GLN A 116 21.02 3.53 4.61
CA GLN A 116 22.02 2.60 5.19
C GLN A 116 23.41 2.77 4.57
N LEU A 117 23.46 2.91 3.23
CA LEU A 117 24.72 3.03 2.46
C LEU A 117 24.99 4.46 1.99
N ALA A 118 23.98 5.25 1.83
CA ALA A 118 24.04 6.65 1.43
C ALA A 118 23.60 7.56 2.59
N LYS A 119 23.94 8.83 2.51
CA LYS A 119 23.50 9.85 3.46
C LYS A 119 22.60 10.87 2.74
N PRO A 120 21.70 11.57 3.45
CA PRO A 120 20.94 12.67 2.84
C PRO A 120 21.83 13.77 2.23
N SER A 121 23.08 13.89 2.70
CA SER A 121 24.09 14.79 2.13
C SER A 121 24.67 14.35 0.78
N ASP A 122 24.36 13.12 0.34
CA ASP A 122 24.79 12.60 -0.97
C ASP A 122 23.78 12.92 -2.09
N LEU A 123 22.64 13.51 -1.75
CA LEU A 123 21.73 14.13 -2.71
C LEU A 123 22.38 15.35 -3.36
N LEU A 124 21.97 15.67 -4.57
CA LEU A 124 22.39 16.92 -5.23
C LEU A 124 22.10 18.14 -4.34
N PRO A 125 23.00 19.11 -4.28
CA PRO A 125 22.82 20.31 -3.43
C PRO A 125 21.50 21.02 -3.65
N GLU A 126 21.03 21.05 -4.89
CA GLU A 126 19.77 21.68 -5.30
C GLU A 126 18.58 20.96 -4.61
N LEU A 127 18.56 19.60 -4.64
CA LEU A 127 17.54 18.82 -3.95
C LEU A 127 17.59 18.97 -2.44
N GLN A 128 18.80 19.04 -1.85
CA GLN A 128 18.96 19.28 -0.43
C GLN A 128 18.36 20.62 -0.02
N GLY A 129 18.49 21.65 -0.87
CA GLY A 129 17.90 22.96 -0.66
C GLY A 129 16.38 22.97 -0.72
N ARG A 130 15.78 22.06 -1.49
CA ARG A 130 14.33 21.93 -1.66
C ARG A 130 13.68 20.95 -0.66
N LEU A 131 14.46 20.08 -0.05
CA LEU A 131 14.07 19.17 1.04
C LEU A 131 14.85 19.52 2.33
N PRO A 132 14.67 20.73 2.89
CA PRO A 132 15.50 21.24 3.97
C PRO A 132 15.16 20.61 5.32
N ILE A 133 13.91 20.13 5.50
CA ILE A 133 13.44 19.56 6.77
C ILE A 133 13.82 18.08 6.78
N ARG A 134 14.62 17.70 7.80
CA ARG A 134 15.04 16.32 7.98
C ARG A 134 14.50 15.77 9.29
N VAL A 135 13.85 14.61 9.20
CA VAL A 135 13.25 13.91 10.33
C VAL A 135 13.83 12.51 10.37
N SER A 136 14.32 12.09 11.55
CA SER A 136 14.73 10.71 11.77
C SER A 136 13.66 9.99 12.60
N LEU A 137 13.16 8.89 12.06
CA LEU A 137 12.19 8.04 12.76
C LEU A 137 12.94 7.15 13.76
N LYS A 138 12.36 6.99 14.95
CA LYS A 138 12.87 6.05 15.96
C LYS A 138 12.54 4.62 15.56
N PRO A 139 13.38 3.65 15.95
CA PRO A 139 13.01 2.23 15.82
C PRO A 139 11.78 1.93 16.68
N LEU A 140 10.97 0.96 16.24
CA LEU A 140 9.79 0.53 16.97
C LEU A 140 10.19 -0.22 18.26
N GLU A 141 9.52 0.12 19.35
CA GLU A 141 9.67 -0.53 20.66
C GLU A 141 8.61 -1.64 20.83
N LYS A 142 8.71 -2.43 21.89
CA LYS A 142 7.78 -3.53 22.18
C LYS A 142 6.32 -3.06 22.25
N GLU A 143 6.09 -1.94 22.90
CA GLU A 143 4.73 -1.37 23.03
C GLU A 143 4.16 -0.92 21.68
N ASP A 144 4.99 -0.39 20.78
CA ASP A 144 4.57 -0.03 19.43
C ASP A 144 4.14 -1.27 18.64
N PHE A 145 4.90 -2.38 18.73
CA PHE A 145 4.53 -3.63 18.09
C PHE A 145 3.21 -4.19 18.63
N LYS A 146 2.98 -4.12 19.96
CA LYS A 146 1.70 -4.50 20.56
C LYS A 146 0.53 -3.68 19.99
N ARG A 147 0.71 -2.36 19.92
CA ARG A 147 -0.29 -1.45 19.37
C ARG A 147 -0.58 -1.74 17.90
N ILE A 148 0.45 -1.97 17.09
CA ILE A 148 0.29 -2.34 15.67
C ILE A 148 -0.48 -3.64 15.51
N LEU A 149 -0.31 -4.60 16.41
CA LEU A 149 -1.02 -5.88 16.37
C LEU A 149 -2.50 -5.77 16.78
N THR A 150 -2.86 -4.80 17.64
CA THR A 150 -4.17 -4.77 18.31
C THR A 150 -5.05 -3.59 17.94
N GLU A 151 -4.51 -2.36 17.84
CA GLU A 151 -5.29 -1.13 17.69
C GLU A 151 -5.92 -0.94 16.30
N PRO A 152 -5.23 -1.20 15.18
CA PRO A 152 -5.81 -0.93 13.86
C PRO A 152 -7.08 -1.74 13.62
N GLU A 153 -8.05 -1.13 12.92
CA GLU A 153 -9.29 -1.81 12.53
C GLU A 153 -9.01 -3.09 11.74
N TYR A 154 -8.03 -3.03 10.83
CA TYR A 154 -7.55 -4.17 10.03
C TYR A 154 -6.17 -4.60 10.52
N SER A 155 -6.04 -4.88 11.83
CA SER A 155 -4.78 -5.39 12.39
C SER A 155 -4.42 -6.77 11.82
N LEU A 156 -3.11 -7.11 11.82
CA LEU A 156 -2.65 -8.40 11.31
C LEU A 156 -3.33 -9.59 11.99
N ILE A 157 -3.56 -9.50 13.30
CA ILE A 157 -4.28 -10.52 14.07
C ILE A 157 -5.67 -10.74 13.45
N LYS A 158 -6.44 -9.67 13.24
CA LYS A 158 -7.79 -9.76 12.66
C LYS A 158 -7.77 -10.29 11.23
N GLN A 159 -6.77 -9.91 10.44
CA GLN A 159 -6.61 -10.42 9.08
C GLN A 159 -6.38 -11.93 9.07
N TYR A 160 -5.49 -12.44 9.91
CA TYR A 160 -5.24 -13.88 10.00
C TYR A 160 -6.40 -14.64 10.62
N GLN A 161 -7.11 -14.06 11.58
CA GLN A 161 -8.35 -14.64 12.12
C GLN A 161 -9.42 -14.80 11.04
N ALA A 162 -9.63 -13.75 10.23
CA ALA A 162 -10.57 -13.79 9.13
C ALA A 162 -10.15 -14.80 8.05
N LEU A 163 -8.85 -14.85 7.72
CA LEU A 163 -8.31 -15.77 6.72
C LEU A 163 -8.52 -17.23 7.14
N LEU A 164 -8.13 -17.59 8.39
CA LEU A 164 -8.29 -18.95 8.87
C LEU A 164 -9.76 -19.31 9.15
N GLY A 165 -10.59 -18.32 9.46
CA GLY A 165 -12.04 -18.49 9.59
C GLY A 165 -12.71 -18.94 8.28
N THR A 166 -12.11 -18.67 7.10
CA THR A 166 -12.62 -19.21 5.83
C THR A 166 -12.45 -20.72 5.68
N GLU A 167 -11.54 -21.31 6.45
CA GLU A 167 -11.27 -22.75 6.50
C GLU A 167 -11.86 -23.40 7.78
N ASP A 168 -12.83 -22.73 8.43
CA ASP A 168 -13.47 -23.17 9.69
C ASP A 168 -12.48 -23.33 10.85
N VAL A 169 -11.32 -22.66 10.82
CA VAL A 169 -10.33 -22.66 11.90
C VAL A 169 -10.51 -21.40 12.76
N ASN A 170 -10.83 -21.58 14.03
CA ASN A 170 -10.90 -20.50 15.00
C ASN A 170 -9.51 -20.23 15.60
N LEU A 171 -8.91 -19.08 15.25
CA LEU A 171 -7.61 -18.64 15.76
C LEU A 171 -7.80 -17.60 16.85
N GLU A 172 -7.25 -17.86 18.03
CA GLU A 172 -7.24 -16.90 19.12
C GLU A 172 -5.81 -16.58 19.56
N PHE A 173 -5.56 -15.30 19.81
CA PHE A 173 -4.29 -14.81 20.34
C PHE A 173 -4.48 -14.40 21.79
N SER A 174 -3.79 -15.07 22.69
CA SER A 174 -3.74 -14.65 24.09
C SER A 174 -2.90 -13.37 24.24
N GLU A 175 -3.15 -12.60 25.28
CA GLU A 175 -2.37 -11.39 25.57
C GLU A 175 -0.87 -11.70 25.73
N SER A 176 -0.55 -12.80 26.42
CA SER A 176 0.83 -13.28 26.56
C SER A 176 1.47 -13.69 25.22
N GLY A 177 0.67 -14.24 24.30
CA GLY A 177 1.12 -14.56 22.93
C GLY A 177 1.46 -13.31 22.14
N ILE A 178 0.60 -12.30 22.18
CA ILE A 178 0.85 -10.99 21.54
C ILE A 178 2.11 -10.35 22.11
N GLU A 179 2.28 -10.40 23.42
CA GLU A 179 3.45 -9.87 24.11
C GLU A 179 4.75 -10.60 23.71
N SER A 180 4.69 -11.91 23.55
CA SER A 180 5.82 -12.72 23.09
C SER A 180 6.21 -12.40 21.64
N ILE A 181 5.21 -12.26 20.75
CA ILE A 181 5.42 -11.87 19.35
C ILE A 181 6.06 -10.49 19.27
N ALA A 182 5.57 -9.51 20.03
CA ALA A 182 6.13 -8.17 20.08
C ALA A 182 7.58 -8.16 20.57
N SER A 183 7.87 -8.90 21.65
CA SER A 183 9.23 -9.04 22.20
C SER A 183 10.19 -9.69 21.20
N LEU A 184 9.73 -10.74 20.51
CA LEU A 184 10.50 -11.43 19.47
C LEU A 184 10.78 -10.50 18.28
N ALA A 185 9.81 -9.68 17.87
CA ALA A 185 9.99 -8.72 16.78
C ALA A 185 11.08 -7.69 17.10
N VAL A 186 11.07 -7.14 18.32
CA VAL A 186 12.13 -6.22 18.79
C VAL A 186 13.48 -6.91 18.79
N HIS A 187 13.54 -8.12 19.36
CA HIS A 187 14.80 -8.89 19.47
C HIS A 187 15.40 -9.17 18.08
N ILE A 188 14.60 -9.65 17.13
CA ILE A 188 15.10 -9.96 15.78
C ILE A 188 15.51 -8.68 15.05
N ASN A 189 14.72 -7.59 15.16
CA ASN A 189 15.06 -6.31 14.53
C ASN A 189 16.34 -5.68 15.09
N SER A 190 16.69 -5.97 16.36
CA SER A 190 17.92 -5.49 16.97
C SER A 190 19.15 -6.35 16.66
N THR A 191 18.95 -7.66 16.40
CA THR A 191 20.07 -8.62 16.24
C THR A 191 20.44 -8.92 14.79
N ILE A 192 19.47 -8.90 13.88
CA ILE A 192 19.71 -9.24 12.46
C ILE A 192 19.66 -7.97 11.61
N GLU A 193 18.45 -7.55 11.27
CA GLU A 193 18.20 -6.36 10.45
C GLU A 193 16.88 -5.73 10.86
N ASN A 194 16.86 -4.42 11.02
CA ASN A 194 15.66 -3.69 11.35
C ASN A 194 14.81 -3.44 10.10
N ILE A 195 13.76 -4.23 9.93
CA ILE A 195 12.75 -4.08 8.86
C ILE A 195 11.43 -3.49 9.40
N GLY A 196 11.46 -2.93 10.60
CA GLY A 196 10.29 -2.29 11.22
C GLY A 196 9.13 -3.25 11.44
N ALA A 197 7.90 -2.76 11.20
CA ALA A 197 6.66 -3.52 11.39
C ALA A 197 6.52 -4.72 10.44
N ARG A 198 7.22 -4.75 9.31
CA ARG A 198 7.23 -5.91 8.39
C ARG A 198 7.69 -7.20 9.09
N ARG A 199 8.47 -7.08 10.17
CA ARG A 199 8.92 -8.22 10.98
C ARG A 199 7.74 -9.03 11.54
N LEU A 200 6.62 -8.37 11.86
CA LEU A 200 5.43 -9.04 12.38
C LEU A 200 4.84 -10.05 11.38
N HIS A 201 4.80 -9.71 10.07
CA HIS A 201 4.36 -10.65 9.04
C HIS A 201 5.20 -11.91 9.05
N THR A 202 6.54 -11.77 9.00
CA THR A 202 7.46 -12.92 8.97
C THR A 202 7.33 -13.81 10.20
N ILE A 203 7.07 -13.22 11.39
CA ILE A 203 6.90 -13.97 12.62
C ILE A 203 5.56 -14.69 12.61
N LEU A 204 4.48 -13.99 12.28
CA LEU A 204 3.14 -14.55 12.26
C LEU A 204 3.02 -15.67 11.23
N GLU A 205 3.56 -15.52 10.03
CA GLU A 205 3.61 -16.57 9.01
C GLU A 205 4.26 -17.84 9.56
N ARG A 206 5.42 -17.73 10.20
CA ARG A 206 6.08 -18.89 10.80
C ARG A 206 5.30 -19.53 11.94
N VAL A 207 4.66 -18.73 12.79
CA VAL A 207 3.81 -19.25 13.88
C VAL A 207 2.60 -19.99 13.30
N LEU A 208 1.98 -19.44 12.27
CA LEU A 208 0.81 -20.04 11.64
C LEU A 208 1.18 -21.29 10.83
N ASP A 209 2.29 -21.28 10.12
CA ASP A 209 2.80 -22.48 9.46
C ASP A 209 2.98 -23.63 10.46
N CYS A 210 3.61 -23.37 11.60
CA CYS A 210 3.74 -24.39 12.65
C CYS A 210 2.39 -24.89 13.13
N LEU A 211 1.41 -24.00 13.36
CA LEU A 211 0.08 -24.38 13.82
C LEU A 211 -0.68 -25.20 12.77
N LEU A 212 -0.63 -24.82 11.50
CA LEU A 212 -1.30 -25.52 10.41
C LEU A 212 -0.72 -26.92 10.16
N TYR A 213 0.60 -27.08 10.30
CA TYR A 213 1.26 -28.39 10.16
C TYR A 213 1.07 -29.30 11.37
N THR A 214 0.81 -28.74 12.56
CA THR A 214 0.64 -29.52 13.80
C THR A 214 -0.82 -29.77 14.15
N SER A 215 -1.76 -28.99 13.59
CA SER A 215 -3.19 -29.22 13.78
C SER A 215 -3.67 -30.35 12.86
N PRO A 216 -4.35 -31.38 13.40
CA PRO A 216 -4.92 -32.42 12.55
C PRO A 216 -5.94 -31.81 11.59
N SER A 217 -5.71 -31.98 10.29
CA SER A 217 -6.65 -31.57 9.26
C SER A 217 -8.02 -32.24 9.49
N PRO A 218 -9.14 -31.55 9.23
CA PRO A 218 -10.46 -32.20 9.20
C PRO A 218 -10.51 -33.43 8.30
N ARG A 219 -9.64 -33.50 7.26
CA ARG A 219 -9.47 -34.66 6.39
C ARG A 219 -8.76 -35.82 7.08
N ASP A 220 -7.84 -35.57 7.99
CA ASP A 220 -7.12 -36.61 8.74
C ASP A 220 -8.05 -37.30 9.76
N ALA A 221 -9.01 -36.55 10.31
CA ALA A 221 -10.04 -37.09 11.20
C ALA A 221 -11.00 -38.06 10.48
N THR A 222 -11.17 -37.94 9.17
CA THR A 222 -11.98 -38.86 8.36
C THR A 222 -11.22 -40.13 7.96
N LEU A 223 -9.90 -40.05 7.77
CA LEU A 223 -9.04 -41.21 7.46
C LEU A 223 -8.83 -42.13 8.68
N SER A 224 -8.85 -41.60 9.90
CA SER A 224 -8.74 -42.40 11.12
C SER A 224 -10.00 -43.21 11.46
N ARG A 225 -11.11 -43.03 10.73
CA ARG A 225 -12.39 -43.76 10.92
C ARG A 225 -12.63 -44.89 9.95
N MET A 226 -11.67 -45.26 9.10
CA MET A 226 -11.80 -46.48 8.31
C MET A 226 -11.61 -47.68 9.24
N PRO A 227 -12.64 -48.54 9.40
CA PRO A 227 -12.45 -49.79 10.17
C PRO A 227 -11.46 -50.65 9.42
N SER A 228 -10.43 -51.13 10.10
CA SER A 228 -9.58 -52.18 9.58
C SER A 228 -10.47 -53.40 9.34
N SER A 229 -10.87 -53.62 8.10
CA SER A 229 -11.50 -54.86 7.70
C SER A 229 -10.48 -55.97 7.77
N ALA A 230 -10.77 -56.91 8.67
CA ALA A 230 -10.11 -58.19 8.81
C ALA A 230 -10.06 -58.98 7.51
#